data_5b9ecf6256fb2d314b0ecc3af59f64bc
#
_entry.id   5b9ecf6256fb2d314b0ecc3af59f64bc
#
_cell.length_a   1.000
_cell.length_b   1.000
_cell.length_c   1.000
_cell.angle_alpha   90.00
_cell.angle_beta   90.00
_cell.angle_gamma   90.00
#
_symmetry.space_group_name_H-M   'P 1'
#
loop_
_entity.id
_entity.type
_entity.pdbx_description
1 polymer ?
#
loop_
_entity_poly.entity_id
_entity_poly.type
_entity_poly.pdbx_seq_one_letter_code
_entity_poly.pdbx_strand_id
1 'polypeptide(L)'
;MESKMLKKSYATIILALILIFTSLISAFFPAYADEDKSAEEAKEAFKADMADPFHIDTVESAYLYCLSTETELLSFDASPEIPDIPSETVKLLTALTAYDMIEDLSERVSVTATMINRSTGIRYGYKAGDTIPYSDLLCTLLMRNANDSAVILAYSLCGGTAEFAEKMNEKALSLGLTSSTFTNPTGIYDSKMTTTAKDIFLIAYEFYANKTLMNYAGAYSKRLSTDDVIYNRNYLISSYYNSGKSYIDSSVNGMISGSSNEGGHVLVRSATYNGYEYICVILGAQRDSHYIYSYDVSGELIKWGSKNYSFLSVLNSYVPVTSLPVVSARETDSVPIVPSDNISRYMLSDSYTTGRITSQINLTAEKLTAPVKAGTEVGEILIYYNGELIAKSTLRTACEITENTTSAIIQSVWTTLSSQKAITIYIVTLSCVAVYIFINSIIRYRRKVKLANSSIK
;
A
#
# COMPACT_ATOMS: atom_id res chain seq x y z
N MET A 1 -38.31 16.72 54.44
CA MET A 1 -37.98 15.35 54.01
C MET A 1 -37.93 15.21 52.49
N GLU A 2 -38.74 15.94 51.74
CA GLU A 2 -38.83 15.89 50.27
C GLU A 2 -37.58 16.35 49.50
N SER A 3 -36.85 17.36 50.00
CA SER A 3 -35.68 17.89 49.27
C SER A 3 -34.47 16.93 49.25
N LYS A 4 -34.39 15.99 50.21
CA LYS A 4 -33.35 14.96 50.27
C LYS A 4 -33.66 13.77 49.33
N MET A 5 -34.94 13.47 49.10
CA MET A 5 -35.34 12.42 48.15
C MET A 5 -35.14 12.84 46.69
N LEU A 6 -35.45 14.10 46.35
CA LEU A 6 -35.19 14.63 45.00
C LEU A 6 -33.70 14.63 44.64
N LYS A 7 -32.79 15.06 45.58
CA LYS A 7 -31.35 15.04 45.35
C LYS A 7 -30.81 13.62 45.14
N LYS A 8 -31.35 12.62 45.81
CA LYS A 8 -30.98 11.21 45.65
C LYS A 8 -31.41 10.66 44.29
N SER A 9 -32.61 11.05 43.80
CA SER A 9 -33.13 10.66 42.48
C SER A 9 -32.30 11.25 41.33
N TYR A 10 -31.90 12.53 41.41
CA TYR A 10 -31.03 13.16 40.39
C TYR A 10 -29.63 12.55 40.35
N ALA A 11 -29.04 12.22 41.50
CA ALA A 11 -27.75 11.54 41.52
C ALA A 11 -27.78 10.14 40.88
N THR A 12 -28.88 9.39 41.05
CA THR A 12 -29.03 8.06 40.45
C THR A 12 -29.28 8.16 38.93
N ILE A 13 -29.99 9.16 38.46
CA ILE A 13 -30.22 9.43 37.01
C ILE A 13 -28.90 9.86 36.34
N ILE A 14 -28.10 10.72 36.99
CA ILE A 14 -26.81 11.16 36.46
C ILE A 14 -25.82 9.96 36.40
N LEU A 15 -25.83 9.12 37.43
CA LEU A 15 -24.95 7.91 37.43
C LEU A 15 -25.36 6.91 36.33
N ALA A 16 -26.67 6.73 36.10
CA ALA A 16 -27.18 5.89 35.02
C ALA A 16 -26.82 6.46 33.62
N LEU A 17 -26.90 7.78 33.44
CA LEU A 17 -26.49 8.45 32.21
C LEU A 17 -24.97 8.35 31.95
N ILE A 18 -24.16 8.46 33.00
CA ILE A 18 -22.69 8.25 32.89
C ILE A 18 -22.36 6.81 32.50
N LEU A 19 -23.05 5.82 33.10
CA LEU A 19 -22.86 4.40 32.75
C LEU A 19 -23.31 4.07 31.32
N ILE A 20 -24.39 4.68 30.85
CA ILE A 20 -24.85 4.54 29.46
C ILE A 20 -23.87 5.23 28.50
N PHE A 21 -23.33 6.40 28.88
CA PHE A 21 -22.35 7.13 28.05
C PHE A 21 -21.00 6.41 27.99
N THR A 22 -20.54 5.80 29.07
CA THR A 22 -19.31 4.98 29.08
C THR A 22 -19.49 3.67 28.30
N SER A 23 -20.67 3.04 28.34
CA SER A 23 -20.97 1.85 27.52
C SER A 23 -21.13 2.18 26.04
N LEU A 24 -21.60 3.40 25.69
CA LEU A 24 -21.63 3.88 24.30
C LEU A 24 -20.22 4.24 23.80
N ILE A 25 -19.36 4.82 24.63
CA ILE A 25 -17.97 5.12 24.25
C ILE A 25 -17.19 3.81 24.01
N SER A 26 -17.37 2.78 24.85
CA SER A 26 -16.73 1.48 24.62
C SER A 26 -17.25 0.71 23.40
N ALA A 27 -18.43 1.07 22.89
CA ALA A 27 -18.98 0.51 21.63
C ALA A 27 -18.49 1.28 20.36
N PHE A 28 -18.03 2.54 20.54
CA PHE A 28 -17.51 3.38 19.45
C PHE A 28 -15.97 3.37 19.30
N PHE A 29 -15.25 2.85 20.29
CA PHE A 29 -13.82 2.58 20.20
C PHE A 29 -13.61 1.07 20.30
N PRO A 30 -13.59 0.32 19.19
CA PRO A 30 -13.03 -1.02 19.21
C PRO A 30 -11.60 -0.88 19.71
N ALA A 31 -11.25 -1.69 20.68
CA ALA A 31 -9.97 -1.66 21.35
C ALA A 31 -8.82 -1.71 20.32
N TYR A 32 -7.93 -0.74 20.39
CA TYR A 32 -6.67 -0.64 19.63
C TYR A 32 -5.67 -1.78 19.97
N ALA A 33 -6.14 -2.83 20.64
CA ALA A 33 -5.34 -3.95 21.14
C ALA A 33 -5.35 -5.18 20.22
N ASP A 34 -6.04 -5.16 19.06
CA ASP A 34 -6.17 -6.32 18.17
C ASP A 34 -5.38 -6.20 16.85
N GLU A 35 -4.82 -5.02 16.52
CA GLU A 35 -4.02 -4.86 15.29
C GLU A 35 -2.68 -5.60 15.38
N ASP A 36 -2.01 -5.58 16.53
CA ASP A 36 -0.75 -6.32 16.74
C ASP A 36 -0.93 -7.84 16.71
N LYS A 37 -2.04 -8.35 17.24
CA LYS A 37 -2.35 -9.79 17.18
C LYS A 37 -2.69 -10.25 15.78
N SER A 38 -3.45 -9.48 15.01
CA SER A 38 -3.81 -9.84 13.64
C SER A 38 -2.60 -9.79 12.70
N ALA A 39 -1.67 -8.86 12.91
CA ALA A 39 -0.43 -8.77 12.17
C ALA A 39 0.51 -9.95 12.49
N GLU A 40 0.65 -10.32 13.77
CA GLU A 40 1.48 -11.45 14.20
C GLU A 40 0.88 -12.80 13.75
N GLU A 41 -0.45 -12.98 13.86
CA GLU A 41 -1.13 -14.18 13.33
C GLU A 41 -1.03 -14.26 11.80
N ALA A 42 -1.12 -13.16 11.07
CA ALA A 42 -0.90 -13.10 9.62
C ALA A 42 0.54 -13.44 9.26
N LYS A 43 1.51 -12.96 10.05
CA LYS A 43 2.94 -13.24 9.90
C LYS A 43 3.26 -14.71 10.16
N GLU A 44 2.71 -15.30 11.22
CA GLU A 44 2.88 -16.71 11.53
C GLU A 44 2.16 -17.62 10.50
N ALA A 45 0.96 -17.23 10.03
CA ALA A 45 0.28 -17.92 8.95
C ALA A 45 1.06 -17.82 7.63
N PHE A 46 1.64 -16.66 7.33
CA PHE A 46 2.51 -16.46 6.19
C PHE A 46 3.80 -17.30 6.32
N LYS A 47 4.47 -17.31 7.49
CA LYS A 47 5.61 -18.19 7.75
C LYS A 47 5.26 -19.66 7.55
N ALA A 48 4.10 -20.08 8.05
CA ALA A 48 3.64 -21.47 7.91
C ALA A 48 3.37 -21.84 6.44
N ASP A 49 2.81 -20.92 5.64
CA ASP A 49 2.55 -21.12 4.22
C ASP A 49 3.85 -21.08 3.38
N MET A 50 4.87 -20.36 3.86
CA MET A 50 6.17 -20.17 3.21
C MET A 50 7.28 -21.08 3.76
N ALA A 51 7.08 -21.71 4.91
CA ALA A 51 8.13 -22.48 5.61
C ALA A 51 8.64 -23.70 4.82
N ASP A 52 7.83 -24.23 3.93
CA ASP A 52 8.19 -25.35 3.06
C ASP A 52 7.58 -25.13 1.66
N PRO A 53 8.31 -24.67 0.69
CA PRO A 53 9.69 -24.93 0.29
C PRO A 53 10.67 -23.74 0.34
N PHE A 54 10.30 -22.57 0.91
CA PHE A 54 11.04 -21.32 0.74
C PHE A 54 12.22 -21.13 1.69
N HIS A 55 12.31 -21.92 2.77
CA HIS A 55 13.32 -21.73 3.81
C HIS A 55 13.36 -20.28 4.36
N ILE A 56 12.20 -19.61 4.44
CA ILE A 56 12.11 -18.22 4.92
C ILE A 56 12.59 -18.09 6.38
N ASP A 57 12.49 -19.16 7.16
CA ASP A 57 13.03 -19.30 8.52
C ASP A 57 14.56 -19.22 8.59
N THR A 58 15.25 -19.29 7.45
CA THR A 58 16.72 -19.20 7.35
C THR A 58 17.21 -17.77 7.10
N VAL A 59 16.32 -16.79 7.04
CA VAL A 59 16.65 -15.38 6.83
C VAL A 59 16.05 -14.53 7.95
N GLU A 60 16.70 -13.41 8.30
CA GLU A 60 16.19 -12.48 9.31
C GLU A 60 15.10 -11.58 8.73
N SER A 61 15.34 -11.03 7.54
CA SER A 61 14.33 -10.24 6.86
C SER A 61 14.40 -10.39 5.33
N ALA A 62 13.26 -10.13 4.67
CA ALA A 62 13.13 -10.18 3.22
C ALA A 62 12.16 -9.11 2.71
N TYR A 63 12.46 -8.56 1.54
CA TYR A 63 11.58 -7.63 0.85
C TYR A 63 11.54 -7.96 -0.64
N LEU A 64 10.33 -8.09 -1.20
CA LEU A 64 10.14 -8.37 -2.63
C LEU A 64 9.24 -7.30 -3.25
N TYR A 65 9.71 -6.71 -4.32
CA TYR A 65 9.01 -5.68 -5.06
C TYR A 65 8.99 -5.99 -6.56
N CYS A 66 7.85 -5.81 -7.20
CA CYS A 66 7.70 -5.88 -8.65
C CYS A 66 7.84 -4.48 -9.25
N LEU A 67 8.93 -4.21 -9.94
CA LEU A 67 9.20 -2.92 -10.58
C LEU A 67 8.21 -2.62 -11.70
N SER A 68 7.86 -3.65 -12.50
CA SER A 68 6.98 -3.49 -13.66
C SER A 68 5.55 -3.08 -13.32
N THR A 69 5.10 -3.35 -12.10
CA THR A 69 3.75 -3.03 -11.60
C THR A 69 3.76 -2.06 -10.43
N GLU A 70 4.97 -1.62 -10.02
CA GLU A 70 5.18 -0.74 -8.87
C GLU A 70 4.48 -1.26 -7.59
N THR A 71 4.60 -2.58 -7.34
CA THR A 71 3.87 -3.24 -6.27
C THR A 71 4.82 -3.94 -5.29
N GLU A 72 4.64 -3.66 -3.99
CA GLU A 72 5.22 -4.45 -2.90
C GLU A 72 4.51 -5.81 -2.86
N LEU A 73 5.27 -6.90 -3.01
CA LEU A 73 4.73 -8.26 -2.99
C LEU A 73 4.93 -8.94 -1.64
N LEU A 74 6.02 -8.60 -0.94
CA LEU A 74 6.37 -9.17 0.34
C LEU A 74 7.19 -8.18 1.17
N SER A 75 6.82 -8.04 2.45
CA SER A 75 7.60 -7.40 3.49
C SER A 75 7.64 -8.34 4.69
N PHE A 76 8.75 -9.08 4.83
CA PHE A 76 8.95 -10.06 5.90
C PHE A 76 10.02 -9.54 6.86
N ASP A 77 9.67 -9.30 8.11
CA ASP A 77 10.51 -8.70 9.16
C ASP A 77 11.32 -7.46 8.72
N ALA A 78 10.86 -6.79 7.67
CA ALA A 78 11.51 -5.62 7.08
C ALA A 78 11.12 -4.30 7.79
N SER A 79 10.72 -4.38 9.04
CA SER A 79 10.19 -3.25 9.84
C SER A 79 11.27 -2.54 10.66
N PRO A 80 11.04 -1.27 11.06
CA PRO A 80 11.98 -0.51 11.87
C PRO A 80 12.20 -1.06 13.28
N GLU A 81 11.27 -1.86 13.81
CA GLU A 81 11.34 -2.46 15.14
C GLU A 81 12.41 -3.56 15.23
N ILE A 82 12.77 -4.15 14.09
CA ILE A 82 13.79 -5.21 14.00
C ILE A 82 14.87 -4.73 13.01
N PRO A 83 15.82 -3.91 13.48
CA PRO A 83 16.87 -3.40 12.60
C PRO A 83 17.88 -4.48 12.25
N ASP A 84 18.18 -4.59 10.97
CA ASP A 84 19.16 -5.51 10.40
C ASP A 84 20.57 -4.90 10.31
N ILE A 85 21.55 -5.77 10.11
CA ILE A 85 22.92 -5.39 9.80
C ILE A 85 23.09 -5.32 8.28
N PRO A 86 23.41 -4.16 7.69
CA PRO A 86 23.42 -3.97 6.25
C PRO A 86 24.58 -4.69 5.54
N SER A 87 25.68 -4.99 6.22
CA SER A 87 26.87 -5.66 5.66
C SER A 87 27.27 -5.07 4.29
N GLU A 88 27.53 -5.91 3.30
CA GLU A 88 27.98 -5.50 1.96
C GLU A 88 26.94 -4.73 1.16
N THR A 89 25.63 -4.73 1.54
CA THR A 89 24.61 -3.95 0.84
C THR A 89 24.86 -2.44 0.91
N VAL A 90 25.58 -1.98 1.95
CA VAL A 90 26.06 -0.58 2.08
C VAL A 90 26.77 -0.09 0.83
N LYS A 91 27.47 -0.97 0.11
CA LYS A 91 28.25 -0.59 -1.08
C LYS A 91 27.38 -0.09 -2.24
N LEU A 92 26.08 -0.41 -2.26
CA LEU A 92 25.14 0.20 -3.21
C LEU A 92 24.97 1.68 -2.93
N LEU A 93 24.76 2.05 -1.66
CA LEU A 93 24.67 3.45 -1.24
C LEU A 93 26.00 4.17 -1.41
N THR A 94 27.12 3.51 -1.07
CA THR A 94 28.47 4.03 -1.30
C THR A 94 28.70 4.36 -2.78
N ALA A 95 28.31 3.46 -3.68
CA ALA A 95 28.44 3.66 -5.12
C ALA A 95 27.54 4.81 -5.62
N LEU A 96 26.29 4.89 -5.17
CA LEU A 96 25.38 5.99 -5.50
C LEU A 96 25.92 7.33 -5.02
N THR A 97 26.34 7.41 -3.75
CA THR A 97 26.88 8.64 -3.15
C THR A 97 28.12 9.10 -3.88
N ALA A 98 29.06 8.17 -4.18
CA ALA A 98 30.25 8.50 -4.93
C ALA A 98 29.93 8.93 -6.36
N TYR A 99 29.03 8.23 -7.05
CA TYR A 99 28.64 8.53 -8.42
C TYR A 99 28.03 9.93 -8.56
N ASP A 100 27.22 10.37 -7.60
CA ASP A 100 26.61 11.71 -7.58
C ASP A 100 27.66 12.83 -7.39
N MET A 101 28.81 12.51 -6.80
CA MET A 101 29.88 13.48 -6.53
C MET A 101 30.97 13.49 -7.63
N ILE A 102 31.03 12.49 -8.49
CA ILE A 102 32.04 12.35 -9.53
C ILE A 102 31.55 13.01 -10.82
N GLU A 103 32.27 14.04 -11.30
CA GLU A 103 31.95 14.71 -12.57
C GLU A 103 32.46 13.93 -13.78
N ASP A 104 33.64 13.31 -13.68
CA ASP A 104 34.25 12.53 -14.75
C ASP A 104 34.75 11.17 -14.22
N LEU A 105 34.14 10.08 -14.67
CA LEU A 105 34.52 8.72 -14.28
C LEU A 105 35.94 8.32 -14.75
N SER A 106 36.52 9.03 -15.73
CA SER A 106 37.89 8.79 -16.23
C SER A 106 38.95 9.50 -15.40
N GLU A 107 38.54 10.48 -14.54
CA GLU A 107 39.46 11.13 -13.62
C GLU A 107 40.15 10.12 -12.70
N ARG A 108 41.45 10.34 -12.45
CA ARG A 108 42.30 9.39 -11.74
C ARG A 108 42.60 9.88 -10.32
N VAL A 109 42.45 8.97 -9.39
CA VAL A 109 42.79 9.15 -7.97
C VAL A 109 44.18 8.58 -7.70
N SER A 110 45.01 9.37 -7.03
CA SER A 110 46.33 8.90 -6.52
C SER A 110 46.12 8.23 -5.16
N VAL A 111 46.39 6.93 -5.09
CA VAL A 111 46.20 6.14 -3.89
C VAL A 111 47.33 6.42 -2.88
N THR A 112 46.94 6.79 -1.66
CA THR A 112 47.90 7.09 -0.58
C THR A 112 48.06 5.91 0.38
N ALA A 113 49.18 5.91 1.13
CA ALA A 113 49.39 4.92 2.18
C ALA A 113 48.30 4.97 3.27
N THR A 114 47.76 6.16 3.56
CA THR A 114 46.66 6.32 4.53
C THR A 114 45.40 5.58 4.08
N MET A 115 45.02 5.70 2.81
CA MET A 115 43.85 5.00 2.25
C MET A 115 44.01 3.48 2.39
N ILE A 116 45.16 2.94 2.08
CA ILE A 116 45.42 1.51 2.18
C ILE A 116 45.47 1.02 3.62
N ASN A 117 46.11 1.75 4.51
CA ASN A 117 46.21 1.39 5.93
C ASN A 117 44.84 1.44 6.65
N ARG A 118 43.88 2.23 6.16
CA ARG A 118 42.51 2.31 6.68
C ARG A 118 41.59 1.27 6.08
N SER A 119 42.02 0.57 5.02
CA SER A 119 41.24 -0.49 4.36
C SER A 119 41.43 -1.81 5.07
N THR A 120 40.35 -2.46 5.48
CA THR A 120 40.34 -3.79 6.10
C THR A 120 39.30 -4.70 5.42
N GLY A 121 39.35 -5.99 5.72
CA GLY A 121 38.42 -6.97 5.16
C GLY A 121 38.72 -7.33 3.69
N ILE A 122 37.65 -7.46 2.87
CA ILE A 122 37.79 -7.83 1.45
C ILE A 122 38.38 -6.65 0.67
N ARG A 123 39.47 -6.89 -0.06
CA ARG A 123 40.15 -5.86 -0.85
C ARG A 123 40.40 -6.36 -2.27
N TYR A 124 40.43 -5.43 -3.22
CA TYR A 124 40.96 -5.71 -4.57
C TYR A 124 42.47 -5.89 -4.52
N GLY A 125 43.16 -5.00 -3.79
CA GLY A 125 44.61 -5.07 -3.59
C GLY A 125 45.39 -3.89 -4.17
N TYR A 126 44.76 -2.71 -4.26
CA TYR A 126 45.43 -1.47 -4.61
C TYR A 126 46.57 -1.15 -3.65
N LYS A 127 47.59 -0.42 -4.18
CA LYS A 127 48.80 -0.06 -3.44
C LYS A 127 48.98 1.44 -3.38
N ALA A 128 49.68 1.90 -2.36
CA ALA A 128 50.08 3.31 -2.30
C ALA A 128 50.98 3.64 -3.51
N GLY A 129 50.68 4.73 -4.20
CA GLY A 129 51.33 5.16 -5.45
C GLY A 129 50.54 4.78 -6.71
N ASP A 130 49.60 3.87 -6.64
CA ASP A 130 48.73 3.58 -7.79
C ASP A 130 47.91 4.84 -8.18
N THR A 131 47.56 4.92 -9.47
CA THR A 131 46.74 5.99 -10.02
C THR A 131 45.58 5.36 -10.78
N ILE A 132 44.37 5.41 -10.19
CA ILE A 132 43.22 4.58 -10.58
C ILE A 132 42.06 5.49 -10.99
N PRO A 133 41.35 5.26 -12.12
CA PRO A 133 40.17 6.04 -12.50
C PRO A 133 38.99 5.67 -11.59
N TYR A 134 38.09 6.66 -11.38
CA TYR A 134 36.87 6.43 -10.61
C TYR A 134 36.04 5.27 -11.15
N SER A 135 35.97 5.09 -12.47
CA SER A 135 35.29 3.94 -13.10
C SER A 135 35.77 2.59 -12.60
N ASP A 136 37.11 2.42 -12.42
CA ASP A 136 37.68 1.16 -11.93
C ASP A 136 37.40 0.97 -10.43
N LEU A 137 37.41 2.07 -9.64
CA LEU A 137 37.08 2.03 -8.22
C LEU A 137 35.63 1.60 -8.01
N LEU A 138 34.67 2.18 -8.77
CA LEU A 138 33.25 1.78 -8.72
C LEU A 138 33.07 0.32 -9.20
N CYS A 139 33.78 -0.07 -10.25
CA CYS A 139 33.70 -1.40 -10.78
C CYS A 139 34.20 -2.45 -9.77
N THR A 140 35.36 -2.23 -9.14
CA THR A 140 35.91 -3.15 -8.12
C THR A 140 35.11 -3.11 -6.82
N LEU A 141 34.54 -1.96 -6.42
CA LEU A 141 33.61 -1.86 -5.31
C LEU A 141 32.42 -2.81 -5.48
N LEU A 142 31.76 -2.77 -6.65
CA LEU A 142 30.52 -3.50 -6.92
C LEU A 142 30.76 -4.96 -7.28
N MET A 143 31.73 -5.25 -8.14
CA MET A 143 31.99 -6.62 -8.63
C MET A 143 32.83 -7.46 -7.66
N ARG A 144 33.71 -6.83 -6.86
CA ARG A 144 34.66 -7.52 -5.99
C ARG A 144 34.35 -7.34 -4.50
N ASN A 145 33.33 -6.53 -4.15
CA ASN A 145 33.06 -6.11 -2.78
C ASN A 145 34.26 -5.40 -2.11
N ALA A 146 35.06 -4.68 -2.89
CA ALA A 146 36.39 -4.18 -2.50
C ALA A 146 36.29 -3.03 -1.49
N ASN A 147 36.69 -3.27 -0.25
CA ASN A 147 36.69 -2.27 0.81
C ASN A 147 37.76 -1.19 0.60
N ASP A 148 38.90 -1.53 -0.02
CA ASP A 148 39.91 -0.54 -0.43
C ASP A 148 39.33 0.46 -1.44
N SER A 149 38.52 0.01 -2.39
CA SER A 149 37.81 0.91 -3.32
C SER A 149 36.87 1.88 -2.59
N ALA A 150 36.10 1.38 -1.62
CA ALA A 150 35.22 2.21 -0.82
C ALA A 150 35.98 3.29 -0.02
N VAL A 151 37.11 2.90 0.60
CA VAL A 151 37.95 3.82 1.36
C VAL A 151 38.66 4.83 0.43
N ILE A 152 39.15 4.41 -0.71
CA ILE A 152 39.76 5.31 -1.70
C ILE A 152 38.78 6.32 -2.21
N LEU A 153 37.56 5.90 -2.57
CA LEU A 153 36.46 6.81 -2.95
C LEU A 153 36.13 7.82 -1.84
N ALA A 154 35.98 7.35 -0.60
CA ALA A 154 35.66 8.22 0.52
C ALA A 154 36.75 9.27 0.78
N TYR A 155 38.01 8.89 0.74
CA TYR A 155 39.12 9.82 0.95
C TYR A 155 39.31 10.79 -0.21
N SER A 156 39.15 10.34 -1.45
CA SER A 156 39.30 11.20 -2.62
C SER A 156 38.18 12.25 -2.74
N LEU A 157 36.95 11.89 -2.37
CA LEU A 157 35.79 12.76 -2.52
C LEU A 157 35.51 13.64 -1.29
N CYS A 158 35.80 13.13 -0.07
CA CYS A 158 35.45 13.81 1.19
C CYS A 158 36.63 13.97 2.16
N GLY A 159 37.82 13.46 1.84
CA GLY A 159 38.98 13.53 2.74
C GLY A 159 39.01 12.46 3.83
N GLY A 160 37.95 11.67 4.01
CA GLY A 160 37.87 10.63 5.04
C GLY A 160 36.61 9.78 4.94
N THR A 161 36.61 8.66 5.68
CA THR A 161 35.47 7.73 5.70
C THR A 161 34.31 8.24 6.55
N ALA A 162 34.58 9.04 7.59
CA ALA A 162 33.53 9.63 8.44
C ALA A 162 32.76 10.73 7.68
N GLU A 163 33.48 11.63 7.03
CA GLU A 163 32.91 12.71 6.23
C GLU A 163 32.11 12.14 5.04
N PHE A 164 32.57 11.05 4.46
CA PHE A 164 31.84 10.37 3.41
C PHE A 164 30.57 9.66 3.95
N ALA A 165 30.63 9.10 5.16
CA ALA A 165 29.46 8.50 5.81
C ALA A 165 28.37 9.54 6.09
N GLU A 166 28.73 10.81 6.39
CA GLU A 166 27.78 11.91 6.50
C GLU A 166 27.06 12.11 5.14
N LYS A 167 27.80 12.12 4.03
CA LYS A 167 27.19 12.22 2.68
C LYS A 167 26.33 11.01 2.32
N MET A 168 26.69 9.82 2.76
CA MET A 168 25.84 8.63 2.62
C MET A 168 24.52 8.80 3.37
N ASN A 169 24.52 9.30 4.60
CA ASN A 169 23.31 9.54 5.36
C ASN A 169 22.45 10.68 4.78
N GLU A 170 23.07 11.74 4.23
CA GLU A 170 22.35 12.78 3.47
C GLU A 170 21.64 12.17 2.25
N LYS A 171 22.33 11.31 1.47
CA LYS A 171 21.73 10.59 0.34
C LYS A 171 20.62 9.65 0.81
N ALA A 172 20.84 8.87 1.87
CA ALA A 172 19.84 7.99 2.45
C ALA A 172 18.56 8.74 2.82
N LEU A 173 18.69 9.88 3.51
CA LEU A 173 17.55 10.74 3.86
C LEU A 173 16.82 11.25 2.59
N SER A 174 17.56 11.64 1.56
CA SER A 174 16.96 12.09 0.28
C SER A 174 16.17 11.00 -0.45
N LEU A 175 16.54 9.73 -0.24
CA LEU A 175 15.82 8.56 -0.75
C LEU A 175 14.63 8.15 0.11
N GLY A 176 14.40 8.82 1.24
CA GLY A 176 13.29 8.54 2.16
C GLY A 176 13.58 7.45 3.19
N LEU A 177 14.84 7.06 3.41
CA LEU A 177 15.21 6.12 4.45
C LEU A 177 15.02 6.78 5.83
N THR A 178 14.23 6.17 6.68
CA THR A 178 13.92 6.70 8.02
C THR A 178 14.43 5.81 9.15
N SER A 179 14.86 4.57 8.83
CA SER A 179 15.20 3.54 9.80
C SER A 179 16.64 3.02 9.66
N SER A 180 17.44 3.71 8.86
CA SER A 180 18.83 3.31 8.59
C SER A 180 19.83 4.37 9.05
N THR A 181 20.98 3.88 9.53
CA THR A 181 22.15 4.70 9.87
C THR A 181 23.40 4.04 9.32
N PHE A 182 24.21 4.78 8.58
CA PHE A 182 25.43 4.31 7.96
C PHE A 182 26.64 5.01 8.56
N THR A 183 27.60 4.26 9.12
CA THR A 183 28.77 4.80 9.83
C THR A 183 30.07 4.67 9.04
N ASN A 184 30.07 3.86 7.97
CA ASN A 184 31.23 3.69 7.10
C ASN A 184 30.82 3.24 5.68
N PRO A 185 31.66 3.46 4.65
CA PRO A 185 31.35 3.13 3.26
C PRO A 185 31.60 1.66 2.90
N THR A 186 32.14 0.86 3.80
CA THR A 186 32.59 -0.50 3.50
C THR A 186 31.56 -1.57 3.85
N GLY A 187 30.65 -1.29 4.78
CA GLY A 187 29.74 -2.25 5.38
C GLY A 187 30.38 -3.15 6.43
N ILE A 188 31.62 -2.84 6.87
CA ILE A 188 32.21 -3.51 8.03
C ILE A 188 31.35 -3.19 9.25
N TYR A 189 31.09 -4.21 10.06
CA TYR A 189 30.20 -4.11 11.21
C TYR A 189 30.59 -2.97 12.17
N ASP A 190 29.62 -2.20 12.52
CA ASP A 190 29.62 -1.19 13.58
C ASP A 190 28.26 -1.26 14.28
N SER A 191 28.26 -1.35 15.62
CA SER A 191 27.03 -1.49 16.41
C SER A 191 26.06 -0.33 16.28
N LYS A 192 26.47 0.79 15.70
CA LYS A 192 25.63 1.96 15.40
C LYS A 192 25.07 1.93 13.97
N MET A 193 25.52 1.00 13.14
CA MET A 193 25.06 0.85 11.76
C MET A 193 23.87 -0.10 11.74
N THR A 194 22.72 0.39 11.33
CA THR A 194 21.46 -0.36 11.28
C THR A 194 20.75 -0.07 9.98
N THR A 195 19.88 -1.00 9.54
CA THR A 195 19.03 -0.84 8.36
C THR A 195 17.78 -1.70 8.47
N THR A 196 16.94 -1.68 7.44
CA THR A 196 15.84 -2.64 7.22
C THR A 196 15.89 -3.14 5.76
N ALA A 197 15.31 -4.29 5.47
CA ALA A 197 15.23 -4.76 4.09
C ALA A 197 14.46 -3.79 3.18
N LYS A 198 13.46 -3.06 3.71
CA LYS A 198 12.74 -2.02 2.99
C LYS A 198 13.62 -0.80 2.67
N ASP A 199 14.44 -0.34 3.60
CA ASP A 199 15.36 0.77 3.36
C ASP A 199 16.45 0.38 2.34
N ILE A 200 16.98 -0.83 2.41
CA ILE A 200 17.90 -1.35 1.38
C ILE A 200 17.21 -1.46 0.02
N PHE A 201 15.92 -1.81 -0.02
CA PHE A 201 15.16 -1.78 -1.28
C PHE A 201 15.10 -0.36 -1.86
N LEU A 202 14.87 0.68 -1.07
CA LEU A 202 14.85 2.07 -1.58
C LEU A 202 16.20 2.46 -2.20
N ILE A 203 17.32 2.07 -1.57
CA ILE A 203 18.66 2.22 -2.17
C ILE A 203 18.77 1.45 -3.48
N ALA A 204 18.34 0.19 -3.49
CA ALA A 204 18.39 -0.67 -4.66
C ALA A 204 17.51 -0.16 -5.81
N TYR A 205 16.37 0.42 -5.51
CA TYR A 205 15.47 1.03 -6.50
C TYR A 205 16.14 2.20 -7.24
N GLU A 206 16.75 3.12 -6.50
CA GLU A 206 17.55 4.22 -7.08
C GLU A 206 18.76 3.69 -7.85
N PHE A 207 19.45 2.70 -7.29
CA PHE A 207 20.59 2.07 -7.94
C PHE A 207 20.21 1.40 -9.26
N TYR A 208 19.06 0.74 -9.32
CA TYR A 208 18.54 0.09 -10.53
C TYR A 208 18.33 1.07 -11.68
N ALA A 209 17.92 2.29 -11.39
CA ALA A 209 17.72 3.35 -12.38
C ALA A 209 19.07 3.82 -13.00
N ASN A 210 20.18 3.64 -12.29
CA ASN A 210 21.51 4.05 -12.77
C ASN A 210 22.14 2.97 -13.68
N LYS A 211 22.01 3.13 -15.00
CA LYS A 211 22.49 2.17 -15.99
C LYS A 211 24.01 1.91 -15.91
N THR A 212 24.81 2.92 -15.53
CA THR A 212 26.28 2.76 -15.42
C THR A 212 26.65 1.85 -14.26
N LEU A 213 26.07 2.09 -13.09
CA LEU A 213 26.31 1.27 -11.91
C LEU A 213 25.73 -0.15 -12.09
N MET A 214 24.55 -0.27 -12.69
CA MET A 214 23.97 -1.58 -13.03
C MET A 214 24.83 -2.38 -14.02
N ASN A 215 25.46 -1.71 -15.01
CA ASN A 215 26.40 -2.37 -15.93
C ASN A 215 27.63 -2.94 -15.20
N TYR A 216 28.09 -2.34 -14.11
CA TYR A 216 29.15 -2.94 -13.29
C TYR A 216 28.61 -4.07 -12.43
N ALA A 217 27.52 -3.83 -11.70
CA ALA A 217 26.96 -4.80 -10.76
C ALA A 217 26.46 -6.10 -11.45
N GLY A 218 25.94 -5.99 -12.67
CA GLY A 218 25.43 -7.13 -13.45
C GLY A 218 26.45 -7.84 -14.34
N ALA A 219 27.66 -7.30 -14.49
CA ALA A 219 28.66 -7.88 -15.38
C ALA A 219 29.24 -9.19 -14.84
N TYR A 220 29.34 -10.21 -15.70
CA TYR A 220 30.10 -11.46 -15.39
C TYR A 220 31.59 -11.18 -15.14
N SER A 221 32.21 -10.41 -16.04
CA SER A 221 33.58 -9.97 -15.95
C SER A 221 33.75 -8.57 -16.55
N LYS A 222 34.82 -7.87 -16.15
CA LYS A 222 35.15 -6.53 -16.65
C LYS A 222 36.68 -6.41 -16.77
N ARG A 223 37.13 -5.76 -17.87
CA ARG A 223 38.55 -5.36 -18.01
C ARG A 223 38.74 -3.97 -17.42
N LEU A 224 39.66 -3.82 -16.52
CA LEU A 224 40.06 -2.55 -15.91
C LEU A 224 41.03 -1.77 -16.79
N SER A 225 41.31 -0.52 -16.44
CA SER A 225 42.28 0.33 -17.11
C SER A 225 43.72 -0.15 -17.01
N THR A 226 44.00 -1.09 -16.09
CA THR A 226 45.25 -1.80 -15.93
C THR A 226 45.42 -3.03 -16.82
N ASP A 227 44.45 -3.32 -17.68
CA ASP A 227 44.29 -4.55 -18.47
C ASP A 227 43.91 -5.80 -17.66
N ASP A 228 43.82 -5.71 -16.34
CA ASP A 228 43.36 -6.82 -15.51
C ASP A 228 41.88 -7.14 -15.79
N VAL A 229 41.57 -8.45 -15.87
CA VAL A 229 40.19 -8.90 -15.97
C VAL A 229 39.72 -9.34 -14.61
N ILE A 230 38.68 -8.68 -14.11
CA ILE A 230 38.01 -9.06 -12.87
C ILE A 230 36.71 -9.81 -13.14
N TYR A 231 36.30 -10.68 -12.23
CA TYR A 231 35.08 -11.45 -12.27
C TYR A 231 34.18 -11.07 -11.10
N ASN A 232 32.87 -11.15 -11.31
CA ASN A 232 31.88 -10.82 -10.28
C ASN A 232 31.97 -11.85 -9.13
N ARG A 233 31.80 -11.36 -7.88
CA ARG A 233 31.73 -12.21 -6.69
C ARG A 233 30.29 -12.60 -6.32
N ASN A 234 29.32 -12.03 -6.98
CA ASN A 234 27.92 -12.49 -6.85
C ASN A 234 27.79 -13.84 -7.59
N TYR A 235 27.57 -14.91 -6.84
CA TYR A 235 27.51 -16.27 -7.39
C TYR A 235 26.26 -16.54 -8.25
N LEU A 236 25.27 -15.67 -8.21
CA LEU A 236 24.15 -15.71 -9.16
C LEU A 236 24.59 -15.30 -10.59
N ILE A 237 25.67 -14.53 -10.71
CA ILE A 237 26.19 -13.98 -11.97
C ILE A 237 27.42 -14.72 -12.46
N SER A 238 28.35 -15.08 -11.54
CA SER A 238 29.65 -15.69 -11.91
C SER A 238 30.00 -16.80 -10.94
N SER A 239 30.41 -17.95 -11.50
CA SER A 239 30.95 -19.09 -10.76
C SER A 239 32.44 -19.02 -10.56
N TYR A 240 33.15 -17.98 -11.05
CA TYR A 240 34.63 -17.92 -11.06
C TYR A 240 35.26 -18.12 -9.67
N TYR A 241 34.63 -17.58 -8.61
CA TYR A 241 35.11 -17.72 -7.23
C TYR A 241 34.38 -18.80 -6.44
N ASN A 242 33.45 -19.55 -7.07
CA ASN A 242 32.65 -20.57 -6.42
C ASN A 242 33.03 -21.95 -6.97
N SER A 243 33.59 -22.81 -6.12
CA SER A 243 33.95 -24.21 -6.44
C SER A 243 32.89 -25.21 -5.95
N GLY A 244 31.84 -24.74 -5.27
CA GLY A 244 30.77 -25.57 -4.69
C GLY A 244 29.55 -25.68 -5.58
N LYS A 245 28.34 -25.68 -4.97
CA LYS A 245 27.05 -25.67 -5.65
C LYS A 245 26.96 -24.48 -6.61
N SER A 246 26.51 -24.71 -7.83
CA SER A 246 26.26 -23.63 -8.77
C SER A 246 24.99 -22.89 -8.39
N TYR A 247 25.08 -21.57 -8.30
CA TYR A 247 23.95 -20.65 -8.06
C TYR A 247 23.61 -19.79 -9.27
N ILE A 248 24.31 -19.99 -10.41
CA ILE A 248 24.09 -19.20 -11.64
C ILE A 248 22.61 -19.19 -12.01
N ASP A 249 22.05 -17.99 -12.17
CA ASP A 249 20.68 -17.78 -12.56
C ASP A 249 20.58 -16.71 -13.67
N SER A 250 20.17 -17.14 -14.85
CA SER A 250 20.10 -16.30 -16.04
C SER A 250 19.01 -15.21 -15.96
N SER A 251 18.11 -15.27 -14.99
CA SER A 251 17.13 -14.22 -14.76
C SER A 251 17.71 -13.00 -14.03
N VAL A 252 18.91 -13.12 -13.44
CA VAL A 252 19.54 -12.09 -12.60
C VAL A 252 20.18 -10.99 -13.44
N ASN A 253 19.82 -9.74 -13.16
CA ASN A 253 20.41 -8.55 -13.80
C ASN A 253 21.50 -7.88 -12.93
N GLY A 254 21.57 -8.18 -11.64
CA GLY A 254 22.45 -7.61 -10.61
C GLY A 254 21.86 -7.95 -9.23
N MET A 255 22.30 -7.46 -8.13
CA MET A 255 23.16 -6.32 -7.87
C MET A 255 24.38 -6.73 -7.03
N ILE A 256 24.16 -7.03 -5.70
CA ILE A 256 25.27 -7.31 -4.77
C ILE A 256 24.91 -8.45 -3.82
N SER A 257 25.90 -9.22 -3.43
CA SER A 257 25.79 -10.21 -2.36
C SER A 257 27.08 -10.24 -1.55
N GLY A 258 27.00 -10.62 -0.30
CA GLY A 258 28.16 -10.77 0.55
C GLY A 258 27.78 -11.32 1.92
N SER A 259 28.73 -11.35 2.84
CA SER A 259 28.47 -11.87 4.19
C SER A 259 29.44 -11.31 5.21
N SER A 260 28.94 -11.10 6.41
CA SER A 260 29.71 -10.86 7.62
C SER A 260 29.41 -11.93 8.65
N ASN A 261 30.21 -11.96 9.73
CA ASN A 261 29.95 -12.88 10.82
C ASN A 261 28.70 -12.47 11.62
N GLU A 262 28.50 -11.15 11.74
CA GLU A 262 27.45 -10.54 12.54
C GLU A 262 26.13 -10.46 11.78
N GLY A 263 26.16 -10.13 10.49
CA GLY A 263 24.96 -9.90 9.65
C GLY A 263 24.62 -11.07 8.72
N GLY A 264 25.21 -12.25 8.90
CA GLY A 264 24.93 -13.40 8.04
C GLY A 264 25.28 -13.15 6.55
N HIS A 265 24.57 -13.81 5.66
CA HIS A 265 24.68 -13.54 4.22
C HIS A 265 23.57 -12.57 3.79
N VAL A 266 23.96 -11.55 3.03
CA VAL A 266 23.06 -10.53 2.49
C VAL A 266 23.03 -10.59 0.96
N LEU A 267 21.88 -10.30 0.38
CA LEU A 267 21.67 -10.30 -1.06
C LEU A 267 20.71 -9.18 -1.45
N VAL A 268 21.13 -8.40 -2.44
CA VAL A 268 20.20 -7.56 -3.22
C VAL A 268 20.24 -8.08 -4.65
N ARG A 269 19.11 -8.61 -5.08
CA ARG A 269 18.93 -9.21 -6.40
C ARG A 269 17.96 -8.40 -7.22
N SER A 270 18.35 -7.97 -8.42
CA SER A 270 17.39 -7.61 -9.47
C SER A 270 17.29 -8.74 -10.49
N ALA A 271 16.08 -9.03 -10.95
CA ALA A 271 15.83 -10.13 -11.88
C ALA A 271 14.67 -9.82 -12.82
N THR A 272 14.74 -10.39 -14.03
CA THR A 272 13.62 -10.43 -14.98
C THR A 272 13.07 -11.85 -15.02
N TYR A 273 11.81 -12.03 -14.60
CA TYR A 273 11.17 -13.33 -14.55
C TYR A 273 9.74 -13.24 -15.10
N ASN A 274 9.36 -14.14 -16.02
CA ASN A 274 8.07 -14.14 -16.71
C ASN A 274 7.67 -12.78 -17.31
N GLY A 275 8.65 -12.00 -17.80
CA GLY A 275 8.42 -10.68 -18.40
C GLY A 275 8.25 -9.53 -17.42
N TYR A 276 8.35 -9.78 -16.12
CA TYR A 276 8.33 -8.76 -15.07
C TYR A 276 9.71 -8.57 -14.45
N GLU A 277 9.99 -7.35 -14.02
CA GLU A 277 11.22 -6.99 -13.32
C GLU A 277 10.98 -6.91 -11.82
N TYR A 278 11.89 -7.49 -11.05
CA TYR A 278 11.81 -7.59 -9.59
C TYR A 278 13.06 -7.09 -8.92
N ILE A 279 12.92 -6.55 -7.72
CA ILE A 279 14.01 -6.42 -6.74
C ILE A 279 13.63 -7.26 -5.53
N CYS A 280 14.57 -8.10 -5.11
CA CYS A 280 14.48 -8.91 -3.89
C CYS A 280 15.65 -8.58 -2.98
N VAL A 281 15.38 -8.21 -1.74
CA VAL A 281 16.36 -7.98 -0.69
C VAL A 281 16.24 -9.09 0.34
N ILE A 282 17.36 -9.70 0.70
CA ILE A 282 17.48 -10.68 1.77
C ILE A 282 18.58 -10.23 2.72
N LEU A 283 18.27 -10.12 4.01
CA LEU A 283 19.23 -9.80 5.06
C LEU A 283 19.29 -10.95 6.10
N GLY A 284 20.42 -11.11 6.74
CA GLY A 284 20.62 -12.07 7.82
C GLY A 284 20.47 -13.54 7.42
N ALA A 285 20.71 -13.89 6.16
CA ALA A 285 20.55 -15.27 5.74
C ALA A 285 21.62 -16.18 6.33
N GLN A 286 21.20 -17.38 6.76
CA GLN A 286 22.10 -18.44 7.19
C GLN A 286 22.96 -18.94 6.01
N ARG A 287 24.12 -19.40 6.33
CA ARG A 287 25.00 -20.11 5.41
C ARG A 287 25.82 -21.16 6.15
N ASP A 288 26.16 -22.20 5.45
CA ASP A 288 27.14 -23.18 5.89
C ASP A 288 28.24 -23.36 4.83
N SER A 289 29.10 -24.36 4.99
CA SER A 289 30.18 -24.66 4.04
C SER A 289 29.67 -25.11 2.67
N HIS A 290 28.40 -25.51 2.53
CA HIS A 290 27.82 -26.12 1.33
C HIS A 290 26.67 -25.34 0.76
N TYR A 291 26.04 -24.45 1.55
CA TYR A 291 24.77 -23.83 1.22
C TYR A 291 24.70 -22.35 1.60
N ILE A 292 24.16 -21.53 0.70
CA ILE A 292 23.90 -20.10 0.91
C ILE A 292 22.42 -19.87 0.64
N TYR A 293 21.62 -19.78 1.71
CA TYR A 293 20.16 -19.76 1.65
C TYR A 293 19.61 -18.53 0.94
N SER A 294 20.23 -17.36 1.06
CA SER A 294 19.74 -16.12 0.41
C SER A 294 19.54 -16.25 -1.10
N TYR A 295 20.37 -17.05 -1.77
CA TYR A 295 20.28 -17.25 -3.23
C TYR A 295 19.02 -18.06 -3.59
N ASP A 296 18.78 -19.16 -2.87
CA ASP A 296 17.62 -20.00 -3.14
C ASP A 296 16.33 -19.30 -2.70
N VAL A 297 16.29 -18.74 -1.48
CA VAL A 297 15.13 -17.98 -0.95
C VAL A 297 14.72 -16.85 -1.90
N SER A 298 15.68 -16.04 -2.37
CA SER A 298 15.36 -14.95 -3.30
C SER A 298 14.75 -15.44 -4.62
N GLY A 299 15.24 -16.57 -5.13
CA GLY A 299 14.72 -17.19 -6.36
C GLY A 299 13.31 -17.73 -6.17
N GLU A 300 13.06 -18.41 -5.07
CA GLU A 300 11.72 -18.94 -4.77
C GLU A 300 10.72 -17.82 -4.47
N LEU A 301 11.11 -16.76 -3.76
CA LEU A 301 10.25 -15.57 -3.54
C LEU A 301 9.83 -14.91 -4.86
N ILE A 302 10.74 -14.74 -5.81
CA ILE A 302 10.40 -14.19 -7.14
C ILE A 302 9.43 -15.10 -7.89
N LYS A 303 9.67 -16.41 -7.89
CA LYS A 303 8.75 -17.40 -8.50
C LYS A 303 7.38 -17.37 -7.82
N TRP A 304 7.34 -17.30 -6.47
CA TRP A 304 6.13 -17.19 -5.70
C TRP A 304 5.35 -15.92 -6.05
N GLY A 305 5.99 -14.75 -6.06
CA GLY A 305 5.37 -13.49 -6.44
C GLY A 305 4.79 -13.55 -7.86
N SER A 306 5.58 -14.05 -8.83
CA SER A 306 5.13 -14.22 -10.21
C SER A 306 3.95 -15.20 -10.38
N LYS A 307 3.82 -16.20 -9.51
CA LYS A 307 2.74 -17.20 -9.57
C LYS A 307 1.47 -16.71 -8.90
N ASN A 308 1.61 -16.03 -7.76
CA ASN A 308 0.49 -15.73 -6.87
C ASN A 308 -0.11 -14.34 -7.08
N TYR A 309 0.57 -13.46 -7.79
CA TYR A 309 0.06 -12.13 -8.11
C TYR A 309 -0.42 -12.06 -9.56
N SER A 310 -1.53 -11.36 -9.77
CA SER A 310 -2.10 -11.12 -11.09
C SER A 310 -2.90 -9.83 -11.13
N PHE A 311 -3.23 -9.32 -12.32
CA PHE A 311 -4.16 -8.22 -12.48
C PHE A 311 -5.59 -8.70 -12.20
N LEU A 312 -6.17 -8.27 -11.10
CA LEU A 312 -7.59 -8.49 -10.78
C LEU A 312 -8.42 -7.28 -11.17
N SER A 313 -9.55 -7.51 -11.83
CA SER A 313 -10.54 -6.46 -12.11
C SER A 313 -11.29 -6.16 -10.81
N VAL A 314 -11.01 -5.02 -10.20
CA VAL A 314 -11.65 -4.59 -8.95
C VAL A 314 -12.91 -3.78 -9.19
N LEU A 315 -13.01 -3.10 -10.36
CA LEU A 315 -14.22 -2.44 -10.84
C LEU A 315 -14.41 -2.73 -12.34
N ASN A 316 -15.65 -3.03 -12.73
CA ASN A 316 -16.01 -3.30 -14.12
C ASN A 316 -17.31 -2.56 -14.46
N SER A 317 -17.24 -1.62 -15.41
CA SER A 317 -18.37 -0.79 -15.85
C SER A 317 -19.51 -1.56 -16.53
N TYR A 318 -19.33 -2.83 -16.82
CA TYR A 318 -20.36 -3.70 -17.40
C TYR A 318 -21.01 -4.64 -16.39
N VAL A 319 -20.50 -4.69 -15.16
CA VAL A 319 -20.99 -5.59 -14.10
C VAL A 319 -21.75 -4.79 -13.06
N PRO A 320 -23.07 -5.02 -12.87
CA PRO A 320 -23.83 -4.37 -11.84
C PRO A 320 -23.29 -4.71 -10.44
N VAL A 321 -23.12 -3.68 -9.61
CA VAL A 321 -22.70 -3.83 -8.21
C VAL A 321 -23.89 -3.79 -7.25
N THR A 322 -25.00 -3.20 -7.69
CA THR A 322 -26.28 -3.15 -6.97
C THR A 322 -27.42 -2.78 -7.92
N SER A 323 -28.63 -2.65 -7.42
CA SER A 323 -29.76 -2.10 -8.16
C SER A 323 -30.53 -1.11 -7.29
N LEU A 324 -31.17 -0.11 -7.93
CA LEU A 324 -32.06 0.84 -7.27
C LEU A 324 -33.51 0.63 -7.72
N PRO A 325 -34.48 0.67 -6.78
CA PRO A 325 -35.93 0.69 -7.13
C PRO A 325 -36.28 1.91 -7.96
N VAL A 326 -37.14 1.72 -8.96
CA VAL A 326 -37.65 2.82 -9.81
C VAL A 326 -39.18 2.89 -9.73
N VAL A 327 -39.66 4.03 -9.23
CA VAL A 327 -41.09 4.31 -9.12
C VAL A 327 -41.64 4.78 -10.46
N SER A 328 -42.87 4.42 -10.79
CA SER A 328 -43.58 4.75 -12.04
C SER A 328 -42.89 4.21 -13.32
N ALA A 329 -42.10 3.17 -13.20
CA ALA A 329 -41.48 2.50 -14.34
C ALA A 329 -42.51 1.66 -15.13
N ARG A 330 -42.27 1.49 -16.44
CA ARG A 330 -43.17 0.78 -17.34
C ARG A 330 -42.97 -0.74 -17.36
N GLU A 331 -41.73 -1.20 -17.40
CA GLU A 331 -41.39 -2.61 -17.66
C GLU A 331 -40.66 -3.28 -16.52
N THR A 332 -40.02 -2.51 -15.65
CA THR A 332 -39.22 -3.00 -14.53
C THR A 332 -39.36 -2.05 -13.35
N ASP A 333 -39.29 -2.60 -12.15
CA ASP A 333 -39.35 -1.84 -10.90
C ASP A 333 -37.96 -1.46 -10.32
N SER A 334 -36.90 -1.82 -11.05
CA SER A 334 -35.53 -1.53 -10.61
C SER A 334 -34.59 -1.29 -11.80
N VAL A 335 -33.50 -0.54 -11.55
CA VAL A 335 -32.43 -0.28 -12.53
C VAL A 335 -31.10 -0.79 -11.99
N PRO A 336 -30.34 -1.58 -12.78
CA PRO A 336 -28.98 -2.00 -12.42
C PRO A 336 -28.07 -0.78 -12.33
N ILE A 337 -27.19 -0.78 -11.32
CA ILE A 337 -26.19 0.28 -11.09
C ILE A 337 -24.80 -0.28 -11.33
N VAL A 338 -24.05 0.39 -12.19
CA VAL A 338 -22.70 0.01 -12.59
C VAL A 338 -21.68 1.09 -12.24
N PRO A 339 -20.42 0.73 -11.99
CA PRO A 339 -19.33 1.71 -11.90
C PRO A 339 -19.12 2.44 -13.24
N SER A 340 -18.62 3.67 -13.19
CA SER A 340 -18.25 4.42 -14.40
C SER A 340 -16.94 3.94 -15.00
N ASP A 341 -16.05 3.37 -14.19
CA ASP A 341 -14.68 3.06 -14.52
C ASP A 341 -14.43 1.55 -14.55
N ASN A 342 -13.46 1.14 -15.38
CA ASN A 342 -12.84 -0.17 -15.35
C ASN A 342 -11.48 -0.02 -14.65
N ILE A 343 -11.32 -0.62 -13.48
CA ILE A 343 -10.09 -0.54 -12.69
C ILE A 343 -9.60 -1.94 -12.41
N SER A 344 -8.34 -2.19 -12.76
CA SER A 344 -7.61 -3.41 -12.40
C SER A 344 -6.44 -3.06 -11.49
N ARG A 345 -6.09 -3.96 -10.57
CA ARG A 345 -4.94 -3.84 -9.67
C ARG A 345 -4.14 -5.12 -9.68
N TYR A 346 -2.82 -4.98 -9.66
CA TYR A 346 -1.91 -6.11 -9.51
C TYR A 346 -1.84 -6.49 -8.03
N MET A 347 -2.35 -7.66 -7.68
CA MET A 347 -2.47 -8.11 -6.28
C MET A 347 -2.54 -9.63 -6.20
N LEU A 348 -2.56 -10.17 -4.99
CA LEU A 348 -2.72 -11.62 -4.77
C LEU A 348 -3.97 -12.13 -5.47
N SER A 349 -3.81 -13.19 -6.24
CA SER A 349 -4.86 -13.77 -7.10
C SER A 349 -6.05 -14.32 -6.29
N ASP A 350 -5.85 -14.66 -5.03
CA ASP A 350 -6.87 -15.16 -4.10
C ASP A 350 -7.59 -14.06 -3.29
N SER A 351 -7.29 -12.78 -3.54
CA SER A 351 -7.75 -11.65 -2.72
C SER A 351 -9.28 -11.57 -2.56
N TYR A 352 -10.04 -12.01 -3.57
CA TYR A 352 -11.50 -12.10 -3.47
C TYR A 352 -11.96 -13.24 -2.57
N THR A 353 -11.34 -14.41 -2.69
CA THR A 353 -11.74 -15.62 -1.96
C THR A 353 -11.34 -15.55 -0.48
N THR A 354 -10.27 -14.84 -0.17
CA THR A 354 -9.77 -14.60 1.20
C THR A 354 -10.43 -13.42 1.91
N GLY A 355 -11.34 -12.70 1.23
CA GLY A 355 -12.03 -11.55 1.82
C GLY A 355 -11.17 -10.30 2.02
N ARG A 356 -9.98 -10.26 1.42
CA ARG A 356 -9.07 -9.10 1.49
C ARG A 356 -9.61 -7.89 0.74
N ILE A 357 -10.45 -8.12 -0.29
CA ILE A 357 -11.13 -7.06 -1.02
C ILE A 357 -12.52 -6.87 -0.44
N THR A 358 -12.81 -5.65 -0.01
CA THR A 358 -14.13 -5.23 0.47
C THR A 358 -14.60 -4.00 -0.30
N SER A 359 -15.91 -3.79 -0.36
CA SER A 359 -16.50 -2.63 -1.04
C SER A 359 -17.48 -1.91 -0.16
N GLN A 360 -17.52 -0.59 -0.30
CA GLN A 360 -18.53 0.28 0.32
C GLN A 360 -19.24 1.04 -0.78
N ILE A 361 -20.58 0.95 -0.80
CA ILE A 361 -21.46 1.61 -1.76
C ILE A 361 -22.19 2.74 -1.06
N ASN A 362 -22.01 3.97 -1.54
CA ASN A 362 -22.67 5.18 -1.04
C ASN A 362 -23.62 5.69 -2.10
N LEU A 363 -24.93 5.46 -1.94
CA LEU A 363 -25.95 5.92 -2.86
C LEU A 363 -26.50 7.28 -2.44
N THR A 364 -26.80 8.16 -3.42
CA THR A 364 -27.38 9.49 -3.19
C THR A 364 -28.89 9.44 -2.98
N ALA A 365 -29.54 8.33 -3.35
CA ALA A 365 -30.99 8.13 -3.20
C ALA A 365 -31.28 6.63 -2.94
N GLU A 366 -32.34 6.36 -2.19
CA GLU A 366 -32.82 5.00 -1.95
C GLU A 366 -33.68 4.47 -3.11
N LYS A 367 -34.27 5.35 -3.93
CA LYS A 367 -35.10 5.04 -5.09
C LYS A 367 -35.03 6.16 -6.12
N LEU A 368 -35.28 5.82 -7.37
CA LEU A 368 -35.39 6.76 -8.48
C LEU A 368 -36.85 6.85 -8.95
N THR A 369 -37.20 7.88 -9.72
CA THR A 369 -38.50 8.03 -10.37
C THR A 369 -38.33 8.06 -11.87
N ALA A 370 -39.07 7.23 -12.61
CA ALA A 370 -39.04 7.22 -14.06
C ALA A 370 -39.57 8.56 -14.65
N PRO A 371 -39.06 9.00 -15.81
CA PRO A 371 -38.06 8.34 -16.63
C PRO A 371 -36.66 8.52 -16.08
N VAL A 372 -35.83 7.47 -16.15
CA VAL A 372 -34.41 7.47 -15.75
C VAL A 372 -33.55 7.27 -16.99
N LYS A 373 -32.60 8.15 -17.24
CA LYS A 373 -31.68 8.02 -18.39
C LYS A 373 -30.54 7.06 -18.04
N ALA A 374 -30.06 6.31 -19.03
CA ALA A 374 -28.81 5.57 -18.89
C ALA A 374 -27.65 6.53 -18.57
N GLY A 375 -26.73 6.13 -17.68
CA GLY A 375 -25.58 6.94 -17.26
C GLY A 375 -25.91 8.02 -16.21
N THR A 376 -27.13 8.04 -15.65
CA THR A 376 -27.45 8.95 -14.53
C THR A 376 -26.62 8.59 -13.31
N GLU A 377 -25.90 9.57 -12.76
CA GLU A 377 -25.09 9.39 -11.53
C GLU A 377 -25.99 9.23 -10.31
N VAL A 378 -25.69 8.21 -9.49
CA VAL A 378 -26.51 7.81 -8.33
C VAL A 378 -25.69 7.58 -7.05
N GLY A 379 -24.39 7.82 -7.09
CA GLY A 379 -23.53 7.63 -5.93
C GLY A 379 -22.09 7.31 -6.27
N GLU A 380 -21.40 6.67 -5.35
CA GLU A 380 -20.01 6.23 -5.51
C GLU A 380 -19.78 4.85 -4.89
N ILE A 381 -18.75 4.17 -5.35
CA ILE A 381 -18.23 2.93 -4.78
C ILE A 381 -16.78 3.11 -4.39
N LEU A 382 -16.43 2.65 -3.21
CA LEU A 382 -15.07 2.60 -2.67
C LEU A 382 -14.67 1.14 -2.55
N ILE A 383 -13.46 0.81 -3.00
CA ILE A 383 -12.89 -0.54 -2.91
C ILE A 383 -11.68 -0.47 -1.99
N TYR A 384 -11.65 -1.37 -1.03
CA TYR A 384 -10.57 -1.50 -0.05
C TYR A 384 -9.86 -2.83 -0.19
N TYR A 385 -8.55 -2.82 0.04
CA TYR A 385 -7.72 -4.01 0.15
C TYR A 385 -7.04 -4.01 1.53
N ASN A 386 -7.31 -5.02 2.34
CA ASN A 386 -6.88 -5.09 3.74
C ASN A 386 -7.21 -3.81 4.56
N GLY A 387 -8.36 -3.18 4.26
CA GLY A 387 -8.80 -1.93 4.91
C GLY A 387 -8.24 -0.65 4.29
N GLU A 388 -7.32 -0.71 3.35
CA GLU A 388 -6.75 0.44 2.64
C GLU A 388 -7.52 0.73 1.35
N LEU A 389 -7.82 2.00 1.08
CA LEU A 389 -8.57 2.42 -0.12
C LEU A 389 -7.69 2.30 -1.38
N ILE A 390 -8.06 1.40 -2.30
CA ILE A 390 -7.31 1.13 -3.53
C ILE A 390 -7.99 1.61 -4.81
N ALA A 391 -9.32 1.83 -4.78
CA ALA A 391 -10.07 2.35 -5.92
C ALA A 391 -11.34 3.07 -5.48
N LYS A 392 -11.75 4.05 -6.30
CA LYS A 392 -12.99 4.78 -6.17
C LYS A 392 -13.57 5.03 -7.56
N SER A 393 -14.90 4.90 -7.72
CA SER A 393 -15.60 5.20 -8.97
C SER A 393 -16.99 5.77 -8.69
N THR A 394 -17.47 6.60 -9.59
CA THR A 394 -18.87 7.05 -9.61
C THR A 394 -19.79 5.90 -10.03
N LEU A 395 -20.95 5.81 -9.41
CA LEU A 395 -22.01 4.86 -9.76
C LEU A 395 -23.05 5.50 -10.68
N ARG A 396 -23.45 4.77 -11.72
CA ARG A 396 -24.42 5.23 -12.70
C ARG A 396 -25.41 4.14 -13.06
N THR A 397 -26.59 4.56 -13.56
CA THR A 397 -27.60 3.65 -14.11
C THR A 397 -27.10 2.97 -15.38
N ALA A 398 -27.25 1.65 -15.48
CA ALA A 398 -26.76 0.86 -16.61
C ALA A 398 -27.61 1.02 -17.87
N CYS A 399 -28.92 1.31 -17.72
CA CYS A 399 -29.86 1.42 -18.82
C CYS A 399 -30.89 2.53 -18.59
N GLU A 400 -31.59 2.90 -19.64
CA GLU A 400 -32.73 3.79 -19.59
C GLU A 400 -33.98 3.06 -19.10
N ILE A 401 -34.76 3.70 -18.22
CA ILE A 401 -36.06 3.22 -17.76
C ILE A 401 -37.13 4.22 -18.17
N THR A 402 -38.08 3.75 -18.96
CA THR A 402 -39.21 4.56 -19.45
C THR A 402 -40.32 4.65 -18.42
N GLU A 403 -41.03 5.74 -18.45
CA GLU A 403 -42.14 6.01 -17.54
C GLU A 403 -43.40 5.23 -17.94
N ASN A 404 -44.14 4.72 -16.95
CA ASN A 404 -45.48 4.24 -17.13
C ASN A 404 -46.44 5.43 -17.03
N THR A 405 -46.94 5.93 -18.18
CA THR A 405 -47.80 7.11 -18.27
C THR A 405 -49.05 7.02 -17.39
N THR A 406 -49.64 5.83 -17.25
CA THR A 406 -50.80 5.62 -16.38
C THR A 406 -50.47 5.78 -14.91
N SER A 407 -49.38 5.17 -14.45
CA SER A 407 -48.88 5.26 -13.07
C SER A 407 -48.44 6.68 -12.74
N ALA A 408 -47.80 7.37 -13.67
CA ALA A 408 -47.37 8.76 -13.51
C ALA A 408 -48.54 9.72 -13.36
N ILE A 409 -49.59 9.54 -14.16
CA ILE A 409 -50.84 10.32 -14.04
C ILE A 409 -51.49 10.08 -12.66
N ILE A 410 -51.62 8.81 -12.24
CA ILE A 410 -52.19 8.47 -10.94
C ILE A 410 -51.35 9.08 -9.81
N GLN A 411 -50.03 8.98 -9.87
CA GLN A 411 -49.13 9.54 -8.86
C GLN A 411 -49.15 11.07 -8.85
N SER A 412 -49.19 11.72 -10.00
CA SER A 412 -49.34 13.17 -10.14
C SER A 412 -50.67 13.66 -9.55
N VAL A 413 -51.75 12.95 -9.84
CA VAL A 413 -53.09 13.24 -9.25
C VAL A 413 -53.04 13.05 -7.73
N TRP A 414 -52.44 11.96 -7.25
CA TRP A 414 -52.35 11.68 -5.82
C TRP A 414 -51.46 12.70 -5.06
N THR A 415 -50.31 13.06 -5.61
CA THR A 415 -49.42 14.09 -5.01
C THR A 415 -50.12 15.47 -4.99
N THR A 416 -50.90 15.79 -6.05
CA THR A 416 -51.69 17.04 -6.10
C THR A 416 -52.77 17.03 -5.04
N LEU A 417 -53.53 15.94 -4.92
CA LEU A 417 -54.61 15.79 -3.93
C LEU A 417 -54.09 15.73 -2.49
N SER A 418 -52.94 15.15 -2.24
CA SER A 418 -52.29 15.07 -0.92
C SER A 418 -51.43 16.28 -0.58
N SER A 419 -51.33 17.25 -1.46
CA SER A 419 -50.57 18.47 -1.19
C SER A 419 -51.18 19.26 -0.04
N GLN A 420 -50.35 19.94 0.75
CA GLN A 420 -50.79 20.74 1.88
C GLN A 420 -51.83 21.81 1.47
N LYS A 421 -51.72 22.35 0.25
CA LYS A 421 -52.70 23.29 -0.33
C LYS A 421 -54.06 22.63 -0.59
N ALA A 422 -54.04 21.42 -1.19
CA ALA A 422 -55.29 20.69 -1.45
C ALA A 422 -55.99 20.28 -0.15
N ILE A 423 -55.23 19.76 0.83
CA ILE A 423 -55.77 19.43 2.16
C ILE A 423 -56.42 20.67 2.83
N THR A 424 -55.76 21.82 2.75
CA THR A 424 -56.29 23.07 3.28
C THR A 424 -57.61 23.48 2.59
N ILE A 425 -57.67 23.35 1.25
CA ILE A 425 -58.89 23.61 0.48
C ILE A 425 -60.01 22.66 0.89
N TYR A 426 -59.72 21.36 1.08
CA TYR A 426 -60.71 20.38 1.54
C TYR A 426 -61.22 20.70 2.94
N ILE A 427 -60.36 21.07 3.89
CA ILE A 427 -60.78 21.46 5.25
C ILE A 427 -61.69 22.71 5.21
N VAL A 428 -61.26 23.72 4.41
CA VAL A 428 -62.04 24.95 4.28
C VAL A 428 -63.44 24.68 3.66
N THR A 429 -63.49 23.88 2.58
CA THR A 429 -64.72 23.51 1.93
C THR A 429 -65.65 22.70 2.85
N LEU A 430 -65.13 21.72 3.58
CA LEU A 430 -65.90 20.94 4.58
C LEU A 430 -66.41 21.83 5.71
N SER A 431 -65.61 22.78 6.18
CA SER A 431 -66.04 23.77 7.20
C SER A 431 -67.11 24.64 6.68
N CYS A 432 -67.04 25.17 5.45
CA CYS A 432 -68.15 25.98 4.85
C CYS A 432 -69.44 25.18 4.68
N VAL A 433 -69.33 23.90 4.25
CA VAL A 433 -70.51 23.02 4.15
C VAL A 433 -71.14 22.75 5.52
N ALA A 434 -70.34 22.50 6.56
CA ALA A 434 -70.80 22.31 7.94
C ALA A 434 -71.51 23.57 8.48
N VAL A 435 -70.91 24.73 8.22
CA VAL A 435 -71.56 26.04 8.59
C VAL A 435 -72.87 26.25 7.85
N TYR A 436 -72.92 25.92 6.56
CA TYR A 436 -74.20 26.02 5.78
C TYR A 436 -75.28 25.07 6.30
N ILE A 437 -74.95 23.81 6.61
CA ILE A 437 -75.87 22.85 7.20
C ILE A 437 -76.35 23.35 8.56
N PHE A 438 -75.49 23.89 9.39
CA PHE A 438 -75.83 24.42 10.72
C PHE A 438 -76.76 25.62 10.61
N ILE A 439 -76.44 26.55 9.73
CA ILE A 439 -77.34 27.73 9.50
C ILE A 439 -78.71 27.28 9.00
N ASN A 440 -78.78 26.37 8.04
CA ASN A 440 -80.04 25.83 7.56
C ASN A 440 -80.85 25.09 8.65
N SER A 441 -80.18 24.38 9.53
CA SER A 441 -80.81 23.70 10.66
C SER A 441 -81.39 24.70 11.65
N ILE A 442 -80.70 25.81 11.93
CA ILE A 442 -81.26 26.91 12.77
C ILE A 442 -82.46 27.55 12.11
N ILE A 443 -82.42 27.82 10.80
CA ILE A 443 -83.57 28.43 10.08
C ILE A 443 -84.74 27.48 10.10
N ARG A 444 -84.60 26.20 9.87
CA ARG A 444 -85.65 25.18 9.95
C ARG A 444 -86.22 25.08 11.37
N TYR A 445 -85.32 25.06 12.39
CA TYR A 445 -85.78 25.07 13.79
C TYR A 445 -86.60 26.31 14.13
N ARG A 446 -86.14 27.52 13.77
CA ARG A 446 -86.85 28.78 13.96
C ARG A 446 -88.21 28.82 13.24
N ARG A 447 -88.27 28.26 12.00
CA ARG A 447 -89.57 28.11 11.29
C ARG A 447 -90.53 27.17 12.01
N LYS A 448 -90.04 26.03 12.54
CA LYS A 448 -90.90 25.09 13.33
C LYS A 448 -91.36 25.70 14.62
N VAL A 449 -90.58 26.44 15.35
CA VAL A 449 -90.95 27.16 16.56
C VAL A 449 -92.01 28.28 16.26
N LYS A 450 -91.83 28.99 15.14
CA LYS A 450 -92.75 30.03 14.71
C LYS A 450 -94.09 29.44 14.30
N LEU A 451 -94.12 28.29 13.64
CA LEU A 451 -95.35 27.56 13.32
C LEU A 451 -96.06 27.00 14.57
N ALA A 452 -95.31 26.46 15.52
CA ALA A 452 -95.85 25.96 16.79
C ALA A 452 -96.47 27.10 17.64
N ASN A 453 -95.81 28.27 17.66
CA ASN A 453 -96.36 29.46 18.38
C ASN A 453 -97.56 30.11 17.68
N SER A 454 -97.78 29.87 16.37
CA SER A 454 -98.92 30.35 15.63
C SER A 454 -100.14 29.42 15.73
N SER A 455 -100.02 28.21 16.22
CA SER A 455 -101.08 27.25 16.47
C SER A 455 -101.59 27.27 17.90
N ILE A 456 -101.07 28.17 18.75
CA ILE A 456 -101.51 28.39 20.16
C ILE A 456 -102.27 29.74 20.31
N LYS A 457 -102.48 30.48 19.25
CA LYS A 457 -103.37 31.59 19.17
C LYS A 457 -104.59 31.16 18.33
#